data_4b3278a787adccc4c202b19cbf3a74ad
#
_entry.id   4b3278a787adccc4c202b19cbf3a74ad
#
_cell.length_a   1.000
_cell.length_b   1.000
_cell.length_c   1.000
_cell.angle_alpha   90.00
_cell.angle_beta   90.00
_cell.angle_gamma   90.00
#
_symmetry.space_group_name_H-M   'P 1'
#
loop_
_entity.id
_entity.type
_entity.pdbx_description
1 polymer ?
#
loop_
_entity_poly.entity_id
_entity_poly.type
_entity_poly.pdbx_seq_one_letter_code
_entity_poly.pdbx_strand_id
1 'polypeptide(L)'
;MQTEWNFGYNGSPQSVILKPGKYKFECWGSSGGINNSSWHTDAKGGYSKGEITLKKQTTLYVYVGESGFASSSTSNNTKSGFNGGGKGYLNQQVMGTYYSMYGGGATDIRLVGGAWDNEQGLLSRIIVAGGGGGSYYPSTGGAGGGLEGGTGYSSNDRYRPGGTQYQGGIGRVNTENGSFGKGCSVKDSTGEGGGGGWFGGAGMNGVGAGGGGSSYVLTKDSYKPTGYTPTSEYYFDNIVMTPGGNTAGAYGYALITLLKALPFLTVSYYNSTQATFKADHTDPTLLTKIEVFIDDTLKETITTDLTTEKTINYTLEDNALHTLKIVVTDSNNTTAEKAVSISKNIMPLPEDVNLQDISSKLIEVNAGFKTGKTSIINTLALKNIEASLNNTLVELSEKIKTSFDSSDASVQELQNRITELTNQLSQRIKYATGTYTPPDGSQNSLIVPTNLTFVPKTILIMNFGLNDGSNPSKFLSCGININSVGANVKYNNSSYTRIIGSARIRDITADSFKIEIGKSDVNAGVDFPFKFNKVSFRWYALDIEFLYN
;
A
#
# COMPACT_ATOMS: atom_id res chain seq x y z
N MET A 1 19.59 14.55 19.74
CA MET A 1 18.62 14.08 18.70
C MET A 1 19.38 13.62 17.46
N GLN A 2 19.00 12.48 16.86
CA GLN A 2 19.57 12.03 15.58
C GLN A 2 18.97 12.85 14.44
N THR A 3 19.81 13.40 13.58
CA THR A 3 19.40 14.24 12.45
C THR A 3 19.75 13.65 11.09
N GLU A 4 20.54 12.56 11.06
CA GLU A 4 20.97 11.90 9.81
C GLU A 4 20.92 10.38 9.97
N TRP A 5 20.44 9.69 8.93
CA TRP A 5 20.42 8.24 8.77
C TRP A 5 21.07 7.86 7.45
N ASN A 6 22.13 7.10 7.55
CA ASN A 6 22.97 6.72 6.43
C ASN A 6 22.77 5.24 6.12
N PHE A 7 22.56 4.90 4.85
CA PHE A 7 22.32 3.54 4.40
C PHE A 7 23.29 3.19 3.26
N GLY A 8 24.32 2.41 3.59
CA GLY A 8 25.20 1.77 2.61
C GLY A 8 24.63 0.43 2.16
N TYR A 9 25.20 -0.10 1.08
CA TYR A 9 24.88 -1.44 0.59
C TYR A 9 25.28 -2.53 1.60
N ASN A 10 24.37 -3.44 1.89
CA ASN A 10 24.60 -4.60 2.77
C ASN A 10 23.95 -5.90 2.26
N GLY A 11 23.40 -5.89 1.04
CA GLY A 11 22.76 -7.06 0.41
C GLY A 11 21.38 -7.41 0.94
N SER A 12 20.79 -6.58 1.80
CA SER A 12 19.46 -6.82 2.38
C SER A 12 18.67 -5.53 2.55
N PRO A 13 17.33 -5.62 2.68
CA PRO A 13 16.50 -4.48 3.05
C PRO A 13 16.90 -3.93 4.41
N GLN A 14 16.94 -2.60 4.54
CA GLN A 14 17.16 -1.90 5.79
C GLN A 14 15.88 -1.14 6.16
N SER A 15 15.69 -0.81 7.42
CA SER A 15 14.51 -0.08 7.85
C SER A 15 14.85 1.05 8.82
N VAL A 16 14.01 2.06 8.84
CA VAL A 16 14.07 3.17 9.80
C VAL A 16 12.67 3.58 10.19
N ILE A 17 12.51 3.98 11.43
CA ILE A 17 11.28 4.57 11.94
C ILE A 17 11.57 6.07 12.16
N LEU A 18 10.89 6.90 11.38
CA LEU A 18 11.00 8.35 11.49
C LEU A 18 9.80 8.92 12.26
N LYS A 19 10.06 9.82 13.19
CA LYS A 19 9.04 10.62 13.85
C LYS A 19 8.51 11.71 12.88
N PRO A 20 7.36 12.34 13.16
CA PRO A 20 6.89 13.48 12.38
C PRO A 20 7.95 14.57 12.26
N GLY A 21 8.14 15.07 11.04
CA GLY A 21 9.18 16.05 10.76
C GLY A 21 9.25 16.38 9.27
N LYS A 22 9.98 17.44 8.93
CA LYS A 22 10.37 17.71 7.55
C LYS A 22 11.74 17.11 7.30
N TYR A 23 11.84 16.28 6.29
CA TYR A 23 13.04 15.51 5.97
C TYR A 23 13.47 15.77 4.53
N LYS A 24 14.77 15.66 4.28
CA LYS A 24 15.36 15.53 2.95
C LYS A 24 15.77 14.08 2.76
N PHE A 25 15.29 13.46 1.68
CA PHE A 25 15.70 12.12 1.26
C PHE A 25 16.58 12.24 0.04
N GLU A 26 17.69 11.51 0.04
CA GLU A 26 18.66 11.47 -1.04
C GLU A 26 19.00 10.00 -1.32
N CYS A 27 18.93 9.62 -2.59
CA CYS A 27 19.25 8.29 -3.05
C CYS A 27 20.23 8.36 -4.22
N TRP A 28 21.23 7.49 -4.20
CA TRP A 28 22.18 7.28 -5.28
C TRP A 28 22.04 5.83 -5.76
N GLY A 29 21.69 5.63 -7.01
CA GLY A 29 21.70 4.31 -7.64
C GLY A 29 23.14 3.80 -7.84
N SER A 30 23.30 2.51 -7.99
CA SER A 30 24.63 1.93 -8.17
C SER A 30 25.11 1.96 -9.62
N SER A 31 26.41 1.89 -9.84
CA SER A 31 27.01 1.80 -11.17
C SER A 31 26.77 0.42 -11.79
N GLY A 32 26.66 0.36 -13.11
CA GLY A 32 26.76 -0.86 -13.89
C GLY A 32 28.18 -1.44 -13.87
N GLY A 33 28.29 -2.75 -14.11
CA GLY A 33 29.59 -3.43 -14.23
C GLY A 33 30.32 -3.09 -15.52
N ILE A 34 31.66 -3.08 -15.47
CA ILE A 34 32.54 -2.90 -16.62
C ILE A 34 33.71 -3.87 -16.56
N ASN A 35 34.14 -4.38 -17.72
CA ASN A 35 35.24 -5.36 -17.80
C ASN A 35 36.66 -4.75 -17.77
N ASN A 36 36.77 -3.42 -17.75
CA ASN A 36 38.06 -2.73 -17.72
C ASN A 36 38.11 -1.68 -16.62
N SER A 37 38.87 -1.94 -15.56
CA SER A 37 39.03 -1.04 -14.42
C SER A 37 39.75 0.27 -14.72
N SER A 38 40.46 0.37 -15.86
CA SER A 38 41.18 1.57 -16.26
C SER A 38 40.32 2.61 -16.98
N TRP A 39 39.10 2.20 -17.39
CA TRP A 39 38.16 3.05 -18.13
C TRP A 39 36.80 3.04 -17.43
N HIS A 40 36.68 3.84 -16.39
CA HIS A 40 35.40 4.05 -15.69
C HIS A 40 34.50 4.91 -16.56
N THR A 41 33.98 4.38 -17.65
CA THR A 41 33.07 5.10 -18.51
C THR A 41 31.62 4.87 -18.07
N ASP A 42 31.06 5.86 -17.51
CA ASP A 42 29.71 6.42 -17.62
C ASP A 42 28.47 5.61 -17.22
N ALA A 43 28.55 4.33 -16.97
CA ALA A 43 27.41 3.56 -16.43
C ALA A 43 27.15 3.88 -14.93
N LYS A 44 27.25 5.15 -14.55
CA LYS A 44 27.04 5.64 -13.19
C LYS A 44 25.56 5.50 -12.82
N GLY A 45 25.29 5.21 -11.57
CA GLY A 45 23.94 5.31 -11.03
C GLY A 45 23.45 6.75 -10.95
N GLY A 46 22.14 6.93 -10.98
CA GLY A 46 21.49 8.23 -10.85
C GLY A 46 21.49 8.76 -9.43
N TYR A 47 21.09 9.99 -9.29
CA TYR A 47 20.82 10.65 -8.02
C TYR A 47 19.37 11.15 -8.00
N SER A 48 18.69 10.93 -6.89
CA SER A 48 17.35 11.46 -6.65
C SER A 48 17.28 12.07 -5.26
N LYS A 49 16.69 13.25 -5.15
CA LYS A 49 16.39 13.86 -3.85
C LYS A 49 15.02 14.51 -3.85
N GLY A 50 14.48 14.67 -2.66
CA GLY A 50 13.27 15.45 -2.41
C GLY A 50 13.12 15.76 -0.93
N GLU A 51 12.28 16.73 -0.62
CA GLU A 51 11.88 17.07 0.75
C GLU A 51 10.46 16.59 1.01
N ILE A 52 10.23 15.99 2.17
CA ILE A 52 8.93 15.45 2.56
C ILE A 52 8.60 15.85 3.99
N THR A 53 7.31 16.12 4.25
CA THR A 53 6.81 16.33 5.61
C THR A 53 6.02 15.12 6.07
N LEU A 54 6.58 14.36 6.99
CA LEU A 54 5.89 13.24 7.64
C LEU A 54 5.08 13.77 8.82
N LYS A 55 3.77 13.56 8.80
CA LYS A 55 2.83 14.03 9.83
C LYS A 55 2.60 13.01 10.94
N LYS A 56 3.01 11.77 10.74
CA LYS A 56 2.91 10.65 11.69
C LYS A 56 4.20 9.85 11.70
N GLN A 57 4.40 9.10 12.78
CA GLN A 57 5.50 8.13 12.83
C GLN A 57 5.36 7.16 11.65
N THR A 58 6.43 7.04 10.89
CA THR A 58 6.43 6.28 9.63
C THR A 58 7.60 5.31 9.61
N THR A 59 7.30 4.04 9.38
CA THR A 59 8.32 3.03 9.07
C THR A 59 8.62 3.06 7.60
N LEU A 60 9.90 3.19 7.26
CA LEU A 60 10.40 3.20 5.89
C LEU A 60 11.37 2.04 5.68
N TYR A 61 11.36 1.49 4.49
CA TYR A 61 12.27 0.42 4.08
C TYR A 61 13.19 0.93 2.98
N VAL A 62 14.49 0.81 3.20
CA VAL A 62 15.53 1.33 2.31
C VAL A 62 16.23 0.16 1.63
N TYR A 63 16.23 0.18 0.33
CA TYR A 63 16.86 -0.82 -0.53
C TYR A 63 18.00 -0.16 -1.28
N VAL A 64 19.21 -0.53 -0.95
CA VAL A 64 20.41 0.08 -1.52
C VAL A 64 20.97 -0.83 -2.62
N GLY A 65 21.09 -0.28 -3.82
CA GLY A 65 21.51 -1.03 -5.01
C GLY A 65 22.91 -1.62 -4.90
N GLU A 66 23.06 -2.87 -5.37
CA GLU A 66 24.35 -3.51 -5.57
C GLU A 66 25.02 -2.95 -6.83
N SER A 67 26.31 -2.61 -6.76
CA SER A 67 27.08 -2.26 -7.95
C SER A 67 27.13 -3.45 -8.91
N GLY A 68 26.95 -3.17 -10.18
CA GLY A 68 27.17 -4.18 -11.21
C GLY A 68 28.60 -4.70 -11.16
N PHE A 69 28.80 -5.94 -11.55
CA PHE A 69 30.11 -6.58 -11.56
C PHE A 69 30.36 -7.32 -12.88
N ALA A 70 31.63 -7.60 -13.13
CA ALA A 70 32.06 -8.43 -14.24
C ALA A 70 32.16 -9.90 -13.80
N SER A 71 31.55 -10.82 -14.53
CA SER A 71 31.67 -12.26 -14.27
C SER A 71 32.36 -12.97 -15.43
N SER A 72 33.43 -13.66 -15.14
CA SER A 72 34.12 -14.59 -16.06
C SER A 72 33.64 -16.04 -15.92
N SER A 73 32.71 -16.29 -15.00
CA SER A 73 32.19 -17.63 -14.72
C SER A 73 31.08 -18.01 -15.68
N THR A 74 31.18 -19.17 -16.28
CA THR A 74 30.13 -19.82 -17.08
C THR A 74 29.10 -20.54 -16.23
N SER A 75 29.39 -20.78 -14.93
CA SER A 75 28.35 -21.24 -14.01
C SER A 75 27.28 -20.18 -13.91
N ASN A 76 26.03 -20.59 -14.11
CA ASN A 76 24.84 -19.73 -13.93
C ASN A 76 24.90 -19.05 -12.55
N ASN A 77 25.58 -17.91 -12.48
CA ASN A 77 25.65 -17.15 -11.26
C ASN A 77 24.23 -16.65 -10.98
N THR A 78 23.58 -17.27 -10.01
CA THR A 78 22.19 -17.03 -9.66
C THR A 78 21.96 -15.65 -9.00
N LYS A 79 23.03 -14.90 -8.73
CA LYS A 79 22.93 -13.54 -8.16
C LYS A 79 22.53 -12.57 -9.25
N SER A 80 21.35 -12.02 -9.19
CA SER A 80 21.00 -10.74 -9.84
C SER A 80 21.47 -9.63 -8.93
N GLY A 81 21.98 -8.51 -9.47
CA GLY A 81 22.32 -7.35 -8.66
C GLY A 81 21.16 -6.99 -7.74
N PHE A 82 21.44 -6.86 -6.44
CA PHE A 82 20.39 -6.56 -5.46
C PHE A 82 19.66 -5.25 -5.84
N ASN A 83 18.34 -5.29 -5.71
CA ASN A 83 17.42 -4.23 -6.07
C ASN A 83 17.38 -3.90 -7.58
N GLY A 84 17.34 -4.94 -8.39
CA GLY A 84 16.87 -4.87 -9.76
C GLY A 84 17.95 -4.74 -10.84
N GLY A 85 19.22 -4.80 -10.53
CA GLY A 85 20.28 -4.88 -11.55
C GLY A 85 20.13 -6.14 -12.40
N GLY A 86 20.06 -5.99 -13.71
CA GLY A 86 19.93 -7.11 -14.66
C GLY A 86 21.19 -7.94 -14.73
N LYS A 87 21.05 -9.26 -14.94
CA LYS A 87 22.17 -10.17 -15.13
C LYS A 87 22.76 -10.03 -16.52
N GLY A 88 24.09 -9.98 -16.60
CA GLY A 88 24.79 -10.36 -17.80
C GLY A 88 24.85 -11.88 -17.97
N TYR A 89 25.10 -12.36 -19.14
CA TYR A 89 25.26 -13.77 -19.46
C TYR A 89 26.55 -14.00 -20.24
N LEU A 90 27.28 -15.08 -19.93
CA LEU A 90 28.48 -15.50 -20.66
C LEU A 90 28.22 -16.86 -21.31
N ASN A 91 28.27 -16.92 -22.65
CA ASN A 91 28.11 -18.16 -23.38
C ASN A 91 29.37 -19.03 -23.24
N GLN A 92 29.23 -20.30 -22.90
CA GLN A 92 30.32 -21.26 -22.71
C GLN A 92 31.18 -21.46 -23.96
N GLN A 93 30.67 -21.23 -25.16
CA GLN A 93 31.41 -21.39 -26.41
C GLN A 93 32.40 -20.25 -26.70
N VAL A 94 32.36 -19.16 -25.93
CA VAL A 94 33.17 -17.95 -26.13
C VAL A 94 34.18 -17.79 -24.97
N MET A 95 34.59 -18.86 -24.34
CA MET A 95 35.46 -18.85 -23.17
C MET A 95 36.89 -18.32 -23.45
N GLY A 96 37.36 -17.48 -22.52
CA GLY A 96 38.77 -17.12 -22.40
C GLY A 96 39.11 -15.65 -22.39
N THR A 97 38.27 -14.77 -22.95
CA THR A 97 38.52 -13.32 -23.02
C THR A 97 37.33 -12.44 -22.73
N TYR A 98 36.13 -13.02 -22.59
CA TYR A 98 34.90 -12.25 -22.41
C TYR A 98 34.37 -12.35 -20.98
N TYR A 99 33.74 -11.29 -20.53
CA TYR A 99 33.04 -11.16 -19.25
C TYR A 99 31.61 -10.77 -19.52
N SER A 100 30.70 -11.27 -18.73
CA SER A 100 29.32 -10.74 -18.68
C SER A 100 29.25 -9.59 -17.70
N MET A 101 28.62 -8.49 -18.09
CA MET A 101 28.48 -7.30 -17.27
C MET A 101 27.08 -7.17 -16.72
N TYR A 102 26.99 -7.07 -15.42
CA TYR A 102 25.71 -6.90 -14.72
C TYR A 102 25.35 -5.42 -14.66
N GLY A 103 24.06 -5.12 -14.82
CA GLY A 103 23.54 -3.79 -14.49
C GLY A 103 23.60 -3.52 -13.00
N GLY A 104 23.71 -2.26 -12.63
CA GLY A 104 23.63 -1.81 -11.24
C GLY A 104 22.20 -1.82 -10.72
N GLY A 105 22.02 -2.09 -9.45
CA GLY A 105 20.72 -2.00 -8.77
C GLY A 105 20.28 -0.57 -8.53
N ALA A 106 18.98 -0.34 -8.43
CA ALA A 106 18.42 0.92 -7.96
C ALA A 106 18.64 1.10 -6.45
N THR A 107 18.61 2.33 -5.99
CA THR A 107 18.42 2.63 -4.56
C THR A 107 17.08 3.29 -4.38
N ASP A 108 16.26 2.75 -3.49
CA ASP A 108 14.91 3.27 -3.28
C ASP A 108 14.44 3.19 -1.82
N ILE A 109 13.42 3.97 -1.51
CA ILE A 109 12.75 3.99 -0.21
C ILE A 109 11.27 3.67 -0.42
N ARG A 110 10.75 2.75 0.42
CA ARG A 110 9.42 2.16 0.33
C ARG A 110 8.64 2.25 1.62
N LEU A 111 7.32 2.17 1.51
CA LEU A 111 6.41 2.05 2.64
C LEU A 111 6.13 0.59 3.05
N VAL A 112 6.38 -0.37 2.16
CA VAL A 112 6.19 -1.81 2.40
C VAL A 112 7.52 -2.53 2.24
N GLY A 113 7.88 -3.32 3.25
CA GLY A 113 9.09 -4.13 3.28
C GLY A 113 8.92 -5.49 2.59
N GLY A 114 9.93 -6.34 2.71
CA GLY A 114 9.96 -7.71 2.17
C GLY A 114 11.12 -7.95 1.21
N ALA A 115 11.04 -8.99 0.40
CA ALA A 115 12.02 -9.24 -0.65
C ALA A 115 12.10 -8.04 -1.61
N TRP A 116 13.29 -7.73 -2.12
CA TRP A 116 13.49 -6.54 -2.95
C TRP A 116 12.60 -6.54 -4.22
N ASP A 117 12.24 -7.70 -4.72
CA ASP A 117 11.40 -7.88 -5.91
C ASP A 117 9.93 -8.19 -5.61
N ASN A 118 9.52 -8.04 -4.36
CA ASN A 118 8.12 -8.14 -3.97
C ASN A 118 7.31 -7.03 -4.68
N GLU A 119 6.26 -7.41 -5.38
CA GLU A 119 5.44 -6.49 -6.17
C GLU A 119 4.80 -5.38 -5.30
N GLN A 120 4.27 -5.74 -4.13
CA GLN A 120 3.67 -4.77 -3.20
C GLN A 120 4.73 -3.77 -2.69
N GLY A 121 5.96 -4.26 -2.42
CA GLY A 121 7.09 -3.41 -2.06
C GLY A 121 7.45 -2.46 -3.21
N LEU A 122 7.53 -2.95 -4.44
CA LEU A 122 7.81 -2.14 -5.62
C LEU A 122 6.73 -1.09 -5.88
N LEU A 123 5.46 -1.42 -5.66
CA LEU A 123 4.31 -0.51 -5.78
C LEU A 123 4.19 0.49 -4.63
N SER A 124 5.02 0.38 -3.60
CA SER A 124 5.06 1.29 -2.44
C SER A 124 6.27 2.23 -2.43
N ARG A 125 7.08 2.27 -3.50
CA ARG A 125 8.26 3.12 -3.61
C ARG A 125 7.88 4.59 -3.70
N ILE A 126 8.50 5.43 -2.87
CA ILE A 126 8.24 6.88 -2.86
C ILE A 126 9.37 7.69 -3.48
N ILE A 127 10.61 7.17 -3.48
CA ILE A 127 11.76 7.76 -4.16
C ILE A 127 12.66 6.63 -4.68
N VAL A 128 13.19 6.78 -5.89
CA VAL A 128 14.05 5.80 -6.57
C VAL A 128 15.16 6.53 -7.30
N ALA A 129 16.39 6.10 -7.11
CA ALA A 129 17.53 6.45 -7.96
C ALA A 129 17.92 5.25 -8.82
N GLY A 130 17.88 5.40 -10.14
CA GLY A 130 18.14 4.32 -11.10
C GLY A 130 19.61 3.88 -11.11
N GLY A 131 19.84 2.59 -11.34
CA GLY A 131 21.17 2.00 -11.53
C GLY A 131 21.66 2.10 -12.97
N GLY A 132 22.96 2.09 -13.19
CA GLY A 132 23.59 2.10 -14.52
C GLY A 132 23.51 0.76 -15.23
N GLY A 133 23.52 0.74 -16.56
CA GLY A 133 23.59 -0.46 -17.39
C GLY A 133 24.99 -1.09 -17.37
N GLY A 134 25.08 -2.43 -17.48
CA GLY A 134 26.35 -3.11 -17.66
C GLY A 134 26.99 -2.79 -19.00
N SER A 135 28.32 -2.76 -19.09
CA SER A 135 29.00 -2.44 -20.34
C SER A 135 30.28 -3.25 -20.56
N TYR A 136 30.46 -3.70 -21.79
CA TYR A 136 31.70 -4.32 -22.26
C TYR A 136 32.50 -3.32 -23.12
N TYR A 137 33.72 -3.00 -22.69
CA TYR A 137 34.61 -2.08 -23.41
C TYR A 137 34.82 -2.52 -24.87
N PRO A 138 34.78 -1.61 -25.88
CA PRO A 138 34.69 -0.14 -25.78
C PRO A 138 33.25 0.43 -25.74
N SER A 139 32.24 -0.38 -25.49
CA SER A 139 30.85 0.08 -25.37
C SER A 139 30.64 0.88 -24.07
N THR A 140 29.64 1.76 -24.06
CA THR A 140 29.31 2.61 -22.92
C THR A 140 27.92 2.23 -22.38
N GLY A 141 27.85 1.82 -21.13
CA GLY A 141 26.58 1.54 -20.45
C GLY A 141 25.76 2.81 -20.24
N GLY A 142 24.44 2.68 -20.32
CA GLY A 142 23.55 3.78 -20.04
C GLY A 142 23.61 4.20 -18.57
N ALA A 143 23.75 5.50 -18.30
CA ALA A 143 23.68 6.02 -16.95
C ALA A 143 22.30 5.79 -16.35
N GLY A 144 22.22 5.44 -15.06
CA GLY A 144 20.95 5.43 -14.32
C GLY A 144 20.49 6.84 -13.99
N GLY A 145 19.19 7.01 -13.75
CA GLY A 145 18.65 8.26 -13.26
C GLY A 145 17.85 9.08 -14.27
N GLY A 146 17.41 10.24 -13.85
CA GLY A 146 16.52 11.08 -14.63
C GLY A 146 15.08 10.54 -14.75
N LEU A 147 14.26 11.21 -15.54
CA LEU A 147 12.94 10.70 -15.93
C LEU A 147 13.10 9.49 -16.88
N GLU A 148 14.20 9.45 -17.60
CA GLU A 148 14.60 8.36 -18.47
C GLU A 148 16.02 7.96 -18.13
N GLY A 149 16.27 6.67 -18.01
CA GLY A 149 17.61 6.12 -17.89
C GLY A 149 18.38 6.33 -19.19
N GLY A 150 19.70 6.45 -19.10
CA GLY A 150 20.56 6.64 -20.26
C GLY A 150 20.53 5.44 -21.21
N THR A 151 20.74 5.69 -22.49
CA THR A 151 20.89 4.66 -23.50
C THR A 151 22.30 4.06 -23.43
N GLY A 152 22.39 2.74 -23.44
CA GLY A 152 23.64 2.02 -23.66
C GLY A 152 24.05 2.00 -25.14
N TYR A 153 25.33 2.24 -25.42
CA TYR A 153 25.89 2.34 -26.77
C TYR A 153 26.90 1.24 -27.00
N SER A 154 26.79 0.56 -28.14
CA SER A 154 27.81 -0.37 -28.63
C SER A 154 28.53 0.20 -29.84
N SER A 155 29.77 -0.18 -30.02
CA SER A 155 30.63 0.20 -31.19
C SER A 155 30.03 -0.16 -32.55
N ASN A 156 28.98 -0.99 -32.57
CA ASN A 156 28.28 -1.43 -33.79
C ASN A 156 26.93 -0.74 -33.99
N ASP A 157 26.75 0.49 -33.51
CA ASP A 157 25.50 1.26 -33.60
C ASP A 157 24.27 0.55 -32.99
N ARG A 158 24.51 -0.28 -31.98
CA ARG A 158 23.43 -0.96 -31.26
C ARG A 158 23.11 -0.20 -29.98
N TYR A 159 21.91 0.32 -29.93
CA TYR A 159 21.39 1.11 -28.82
C TYR A 159 20.53 0.25 -27.90
N ARG A 160 20.66 0.41 -26.59
CA ARG A 160 19.81 -0.20 -25.58
C ARG A 160 19.19 0.89 -24.71
N PRO A 161 17.91 1.24 -24.95
CA PRO A 161 17.24 2.31 -24.23
C PRO A 161 17.20 2.06 -22.73
N GLY A 162 17.26 3.13 -21.98
CA GLY A 162 16.95 3.12 -20.55
C GLY A 162 15.48 2.91 -20.26
N GLY A 163 15.14 2.68 -19.00
CA GLY A 163 13.78 2.69 -18.50
C GLY A 163 13.22 4.12 -18.51
N THR A 164 11.90 4.26 -18.70
CA THR A 164 11.18 5.52 -18.67
C THR A 164 10.31 5.64 -17.39
N GLN A 165 9.42 6.62 -17.32
CA GLN A 165 8.44 6.71 -16.25
C GLN A 165 7.30 5.68 -16.40
N TYR A 166 7.10 5.14 -17.60
CA TYR A 166 5.91 4.36 -17.96
C TYR A 166 6.21 2.92 -18.33
N GLN A 167 7.43 2.63 -18.77
CA GLN A 167 7.83 1.29 -19.23
C GLN A 167 9.34 1.08 -19.09
N GLY A 168 9.73 -0.19 -19.06
CA GLY A 168 11.13 -0.57 -19.16
C GLY A 168 11.74 -0.22 -20.51
N GLY A 169 13.07 -0.12 -20.56
CA GLY A 169 13.79 0.04 -21.81
C GLY A 169 13.43 -1.08 -22.79
N ILE A 170 13.09 -0.72 -24.02
CA ILE A 170 12.69 -1.65 -25.07
C ILE A 170 13.93 -2.06 -25.86
N GLY A 171 14.30 -3.34 -25.76
CA GLY A 171 15.41 -3.92 -26.53
C GLY A 171 14.99 -4.28 -27.96
N ARG A 172 15.89 -4.91 -28.69
CA ARG A 172 15.63 -5.36 -30.06
C ARG A 172 14.60 -6.48 -30.12
N VAL A 173 14.54 -7.30 -29.10
CA VAL A 173 13.59 -8.39 -28.91
C VAL A 173 13.03 -8.35 -27.50
N ASN A 174 11.85 -8.92 -27.27
CA ASN A 174 11.16 -8.84 -25.99
C ASN A 174 11.96 -9.38 -24.80
N THR A 175 12.86 -10.34 -25.04
CA THR A 175 13.76 -10.90 -24.01
C THR A 175 14.87 -9.95 -23.58
N GLU A 176 15.03 -8.82 -24.25
CA GLU A 176 15.97 -7.76 -23.91
C GLU A 176 15.29 -6.58 -23.18
N ASN A 177 13.98 -6.64 -22.95
CA ASN A 177 13.25 -5.54 -22.35
C ASN A 177 13.48 -5.49 -20.83
N GLY A 178 13.64 -4.28 -20.32
CA GLY A 178 13.50 -4.00 -18.90
C GLY A 178 12.04 -4.04 -18.45
N SER A 179 11.81 -3.97 -17.15
CA SER A 179 10.47 -4.01 -16.55
C SER A 179 10.37 -3.13 -15.30
N PHE A 180 9.20 -3.08 -14.71
CA PHE A 180 9.00 -2.34 -13.47
C PHE A 180 9.90 -2.88 -12.34
N GLY A 181 10.79 -2.03 -11.83
CA GLY A 181 11.75 -2.37 -10.78
C GLY A 181 12.99 -3.15 -11.26
N LYS A 182 13.05 -3.65 -12.49
CA LYS A 182 14.07 -4.62 -12.91
C LYS A 182 14.67 -4.27 -14.27
N GLY A 183 15.99 -4.16 -14.32
CA GLY A 183 16.73 -4.17 -15.57
C GLY A 183 16.66 -5.54 -16.25
N CYS A 184 16.75 -5.56 -17.55
CA CYS A 184 16.75 -6.80 -18.31
C CYS A 184 17.91 -7.70 -17.90
N SER A 185 17.62 -8.99 -17.70
CA SER A 185 18.63 -10.05 -17.54
C SER A 185 18.74 -10.83 -18.83
N VAL A 186 19.95 -10.91 -19.38
CA VAL A 186 20.27 -11.68 -20.59
C VAL A 186 20.39 -13.16 -20.24
N LYS A 187 19.89 -14.08 -21.10
CA LYS A 187 19.81 -15.51 -20.78
C LYS A 187 20.51 -16.43 -21.77
N ASP A 188 20.56 -16.07 -23.04
CA ASP A 188 20.84 -17.05 -24.11
C ASP A 188 22.11 -16.77 -24.92
N SER A 189 22.75 -15.62 -24.74
CA SER A 189 24.02 -15.29 -25.40
C SER A 189 24.89 -14.42 -24.51
N THR A 190 26.20 -14.37 -24.76
CA THR A 190 27.07 -13.39 -24.11
C THR A 190 26.46 -12.00 -24.24
N GLY A 191 26.32 -11.29 -23.10
CA GLY A 191 25.66 -9.99 -23.12
C GLY A 191 25.59 -9.32 -21.77
N GLU A 192 25.10 -8.09 -21.78
CA GLU A 192 25.11 -7.16 -20.66
C GLU A 192 23.70 -6.88 -20.14
N GLY A 193 23.59 -6.84 -18.82
CA GLY A 193 22.34 -6.54 -18.12
C GLY A 193 21.97 -5.06 -18.12
N GLY A 194 20.68 -4.75 -18.12
CA GLY A 194 20.17 -3.40 -17.90
C GLY A 194 20.22 -2.96 -16.45
N GLY A 195 20.30 -1.67 -16.17
CA GLY A 195 20.23 -1.10 -14.82
C GLY A 195 18.83 -1.20 -14.20
N GLY A 196 18.75 -1.44 -12.88
CA GLY A 196 17.51 -1.37 -12.11
C GLY A 196 16.99 0.07 -11.97
N GLY A 197 15.71 0.27 -11.70
CA GLY A 197 15.13 1.63 -11.60
C GLY A 197 13.68 1.63 -11.20
N TRP A 198 13.00 2.78 -11.34
CA TRP A 198 11.55 2.83 -11.36
C TRP A 198 11.03 1.88 -12.42
N PHE A 199 11.53 2.07 -13.65
CA PHE A 199 11.60 1.02 -14.64
C PHE A 199 13.06 0.76 -15.01
N GLY A 200 13.42 -0.49 -15.22
CA GLY A 200 14.78 -0.86 -15.57
C GLY A 200 15.10 -0.68 -17.05
N GLY A 201 16.38 -0.62 -17.36
CA GLY A 201 16.90 -0.49 -18.72
C GLY A 201 16.85 -1.79 -19.51
N ALA A 202 16.95 -1.69 -20.84
CA ALA A 202 17.07 -2.82 -21.74
C ALA A 202 18.44 -3.50 -21.56
N GLY A 203 18.51 -4.83 -21.76
CA GLY A 203 19.74 -5.60 -21.84
C GLY A 203 20.25 -5.75 -23.27
N MET A 204 21.47 -6.21 -23.41
CA MET A 204 22.11 -6.44 -24.69
C MET A 204 22.46 -7.91 -24.88
N ASN A 205 21.81 -8.60 -25.84
CA ASN A 205 22.28 -9.87 -26.34
C ASN A 205 23.42 -9.66 -27.34
N GLY A 206 24.60 -10.21 -27.04
CA GLY A 206 25.87 -9.94 -27.73
C GLY A 206 26.67 -8.90 -26.97
N VAL A 207 27.95 -8.79 -27.30
CA VAL A 207 28.89 -7.84 -26.70
C VAL A 207 28.44 -6.40 -26.96
N GLY A 208 28.32 -5.60 -25.89
CA GLY A 208 27.86 -4.22 -26.00
C GLY A 208 27.60 -3.53 -24.66
N ALA A 209 26.43 -2.95 -24.51
CA ALA A 209 26.05 -2.25 -23.28
C ALA A 209 24.54 -2.28 -23.04
N GLY A 210 24.15 -2.40 -21.79
CA GLY A 210 22.76 -2.25 -21.33
C GLY A 210 22.36 -0.79 -21.10
N GLY A 211 21.06 -0.50 -21.16
CA GLY A 211 20.48 0.79 -20.78
C GLY A 211 20.42 0.96 -19.26
N GLY A 212 20.41 2.21 -18.80
CA GLY A 212 20.22 2.56 -17.39
C GLY A 212 18.76 2.47 -16.94
N GLY A 213 18.51 2.33 -15.65
CA GLY A 213 17.17 2.43 -15.08
C GLY A 213 16.75 3.89 -14.84
N SER A 214 15.45 4.19 -14.93
CA SER A 214 14.90 5.51 -14.60
C SER A 214 14.83 5.75 -13.09
N SER A 215 14.89 6.99 -12.70
CA SER A 215 14.61 7.45 -11.35
C SER A 215 13.11 7.76 -11.18
N TYR A 216 12.71 7.99 -9.94
CA TYR A 216 11.35 8.40 -9.59
C TYR A 216 11.34 9.15 -8.27
N VAL A 217 10.52 10.18 -8.19
CA VAL A 217 10.15 10.84 -6.93
C VAL A 217 8.65 11.06 -6.95
N LEU A 218 7.97 10.64 -5.89
CA LEU A 218 6.53 10.74 -5.77
C LEU A 218 6.10 12.21 -5.59
N THR A 219 5.36 12.71 -6.53
CA THR A 219 4.71 14.04 -6.48
C THR A 219 3.24 13.92 -6.87
N LYS A 220 2.53 15.04 -6.85
CA LYS A 220 1.15 15.10 -7.35
C LYS A 220 1.06 14.60 -8.80
N ASP A 221 2.01 14.99 -9.63
CA ASP A 221 1.98 14.81 -11.10
C ASP A 221 2.80 13.60 -11.57
N SER A 222 3.55 12.93 -10.68
CA SER A 222 4.30 11.73 -11.04
C SER A 222 3.37 10.57 -11.44
N TYR A 223 3.81 9.74 -12.39
CA TYR A 223 3.07 8.57 -12.83
C TYR A 223 2.87 7.56 -11.69
N LYS A 224 1.67 7.02 -11.59
CA LYS A 224 1.27 6.02 -10.59
C LYS A 224 0.68 4.82 -11.32
N PRO A 225 1.40 3.68 -11.39
CA PRO A 225 0.90 2.47 -12.04
C PRO A 225 -0.30 1.88 -11.29
N THR A 226 -1.04 1.02 -11.95
CA THR A 226 -2.12 0.25 -11.32
C THR A 226 -1.62 -0.49 -10.08
N GLY A 227 -2.33 -0.38 -8.96
CA GLY A 227 -1.95 -0.98 -7.69
C GLY A 227 -0.94 -0.17 -6.87
N TYR A 228 -0.54 1.03 -7.32
CA TYR A 228 0.33 1.91 -6.56
C TYR A 228 -0.33 2.39 -5.27
N THR A 229 0.34 2.23 -4.14
CA THR A 229 -0.27 2.39 -2.80
C THR A 229 0.03 3.69 -2.07
N PRO A 230 1.17 4.39 -2.27
CA PRO A 230 1.43 5.63 -1.55
C PRO A 230 0.45 6.75 -1.92
N THR A 231 0.00 7.48 -0.91
CA THR A 231 -0.97 8.58 -1.04
C THR A 231 -0.29 9.94 -1.10
N SER A 232 -1.06 11.01 -1.20
CA SER A 232 -0.59 12.40 -1.15
C SER A 232 0.14 12.78 0.16
N GLU A 233 -0.01 11.98 1.22
CA GLU A 233 0.76 12.16 2.45
C GLU A 233 2.28 12.04 2.25
N TYR A 234 2.70 11.36 1.19
CA TYR A 234 4.11 11.07 0.88
C TYR A 234 4.65 11.86 -0.33
N TYR A 235 3.96 12.93 -0.74
CA TYR A 235 4.44 13.78 -1.82
C TYR A 235 5.68 14.58 -1.39
N PHE A 236 6.63 14.63 -2.30
CA PHE A 236 7.86 15.39 -2.14
C PHE A 236 7.77 16.74 -2.83
N ASP A 237 8.45 17.72 -2.20
CA ASP A 237 8.79 19.03 -2.76
C ASP A 237 10.29 19.09 -3.05
N ASN A 238 10.74 20.16 -3.74
CA ASN A 238 12.15 20.46 -3.99
C ASN A 238 12.91 19.26 -4.59
N ILE A 239 12.26 18.58 -5.54
CA ILE A 239 12.78 17.36 -6.14
C ILE A 239 13.92 17.64 -7.12
N VAL A 240 14.91 16.74 -7.15
CA VAL A 240 15.96 16.69 -8.17
C VAL A 240 16.16 15.23 -8.58
N MET A 241 16.31 15.00 -9.87
CA MET A 241 16.71 13.71 -10.43
C MET A 241 17.82 13.95 -11.45
N THR A 242 19.03 13.48 -11.16
CA THR A 242 20.23 13.69 -11.99
C THR A 242 20.71 12.37 -12.58
N PRO A 243 20.73 12.21 -13.91
CA PRO A 243 21.37 11.05 -14.54
C PRO A 243 22.85 10.99 -14.20
N GLY A 244 23.36 9.78 -13.90
CA GLY A 244 24.78 9.57 -13.60
C GLY A 244 25.30 10.34 -12.39
N GLY A 245 24.43 10.70 -11.45
CA GLY A 245 24.76 11.54 -10.29
C GLY A 245 25.53 10.84 -9.18
N ASN A 246 25.84 9.54 -9.31
CA ASN A 246 26.71 8.80 -8.41
C ASN A 246 28.15 8.70 -8.96
N THR A 247 29.09 8.23 -8.13
CA THR A 247 30.47 7.96 -8.54
C THR A 247 30.53 6.68 -9.39
N ALA A 248 31.43 6.66 -10.37
CA ALA A 248 31.69 5.47 -11.19
C ALA A 248 32.17 4.29 -10.32
N GLY A 249 31.64 3.09 -10.57
CA GLY A 249 31.96 1.86 -9.84
C GLY A 249 31.35 1.78 -8.42
N ALA A 250 30.61 2.81 -7.99
CA ALA A 250 30.07 2.84 -6.65
C ALA A 250 28.83 1.95 -6.46
N TYR A 251 28.69 1.41 -5.27
CA TYR A 251 27.42 0.91 -4.77
C TYR A 251 26.39 2.04 -4.66
N GLY A 252 25.12 1.68 -4.54
CA GLY A 252 24.09 2.62 -4.15
C GLY A 252 24.32 3.17 -2.74
N TYR A 253 23.58 4.22 -2.44
CA TYR A 253 23.62 4.86 -1.12
C TYR A 253 22.30 5.61 -0.89
N ALA A 254 21.87 5.70 0.36
CA ALA A 254 20.75 6.57 0.73
C ALA A 254 21.10 7.36 2.00
N LEU A 255 20.63 8.60 2.03
CA LEU A 255 20.78 9.53 3.16
C LEU A 255 19.41 10.16 3.46
N ILE A 256 19.00 10.09 4.71
CA ILE A 256 17.84 10.82 5.21
C ILE A 256 18.35 11.87 6.19
N THR A 257 18.00 13.14 5.97
CA THR A 257 18.36 14.27 6.85
C THR A 257 17.10 14.89 7.42
N LEU A 258 17.03 15.06 8.74
CA LEU A 258 15.97 15.84 9.37
C LEU A 258 16.25 17.32 9.18
N LEU A 259 15.36 18.02 8.48
CA LEU A 259 15.43 19.46 8.22
C LEU A 259 14.72 20.28 9.30
N LYS A 260 13.58 19.77 9.76
CA LYS A 260 12.78 20.42 10.83
C LYS A 260 12.08 19.36 11.67
N ALA A 261 12.31 19.42 12.97
CA ALA A 261 11.54 18.67 13.95
C ALA A 261 10.13 19.25 14.07
N LEU A 262 9.12 18.42 14.29
CA LEU A 262 7.72 18.82 14.37
C LEU A 262 7.06 18.24 15.61
N PRO A 263 6.09 18.96 16.19
CA PRO A 263 5.19 18.40 17.20
C PRO A 263 4.26 17.37 16.54
N PHE A 264 3.77 16.43 17.33
CA PHE A 264 2.74 15.49 16.92
C PHE A 264 1.87 15.04 18.09
N LEU A 265 0.71 14.49 17.76
CA LEU A 265 -0.34 14.19 18.71
C LEU A 265 -1.03 12.88 18.33
N THR A 266 -1.22 12.01 19.30
CA THR A 266 -2.02 10.79 19.19
C THR A 266 -3.15 10.85 20.21
N VAL A 267 -4.38 10.64 19.78
CA VAL A 267 -5.54 10.44 20.64
C VAL A 267 -5.79 8.94 20.69
N SER A 268 -5.56 8.34 21.86
CA SER A 268 -5.67 6.89 22.07
C SER A 268 -7.06 6.44 22.46
N TYR A 269 -7.82 7.33 23.10
CA TYR A 269 -9.18 7.04 23.54
C TYR A 269 -10.00 8.32 23.62
N TYR A 270 -11.28 8.24 23.32
CA TYR A 270 -12.26 9.31 23.59
C TYR A 270 -13.67 8.74 23.66
N ASN A 271 -14.52 9.39 24.46
CA ASN A 271 -15.93 9.08 24.60
C ASN A 271 -16.73 10.35 24.89
N SER A 272 -17.93 10.22 25.44
CA SER A 272 -18.81 11.36 25.76
C SER A 272 -18.36 12.19 26.97
N THR A 273 -17.39 11.74 27.76
CA THR A 273 -17.02 12.37 29.04
C THR A 273 -15.51 12.58 29.20
N GLN A 274 -14.69 11.91 28.43
CA GLN A 274 -13.24 12.00 28.56
C GLN A 274 -12.52 11.71 27.24
N ALA A 275 -11.28 12.20 27.12
CA ALA A 275 -10.36 11.82 26.08
C ALA A 275 -8.95 11.62 26.65
N THR A 276 -8.26 10.59 26.16
CA THR A 276 -6.88 10.28 26.49
C THR A 276 -6.02 10.51 25.26
N PHE A 277 -4.95 11.27 25.43
CA PHE A 277 -4.05 11.62 24.34
C PHE A 277 -2.61 11.72 24.82
N LYS A 278 -1.70 11.62 23.86
CA LYS A 278 -0.28 11.85 24.09
C LYS A 278 0.25 12.82 23.05
N ALA A 279 0.80 13.93 23.51
CA ALA A 279 1.59 14.82 22.67
C ALA A 279 3.07 14.43 22.77
N ASP A 280 3.81 14.61 21.70
CA ASP A 280 5.26 14.44 21.67
C ASP A 280 5.83 15.37 20.59
N HIS A 281 7.13 15.41 20.48
CA HIS A 281 7.85 16.19 19.50
C HIS A 281 9.08 15.41 19.04
N THR A 282 9.51 15.57 17.81
CA THR A 282 10.75 14.94 17.35
C THR A 282 11.95 15.39 18.17
N ASP A 283 11.93 16.64 18.64
CA ASP A 283 12.77 17.16 19.73
C ASP A 283 11.88 17.59 20.92
N PRO A 284 11.65 16.74 21.93
CA PRO A 284 10.71 17.02 23.01
C PRO A 284 10.98 18.29 23.81
N THR A 285 12.23 18.78 23.79
CA THR A 285 12.61 20.01 24.51
C THR A 285 11.97 21.28 23.92
N LEU A 286 11.43 21.20 22.71
CA LEU A 286 10.79 22.33 22.03
C LEU A 286 9.30 22.46 22.34
N LEU A 287 8.65 21.49 22.98
CA LEU A 287 7.24 21.62 23.35
C LEU A 287 7.02 22.73 24.36
N THR A 288 5.96 23.53 24.16
CA THR A 288 5.65 24.67 25.05
C THR A 288 4.28 24.54 25.69
N LYS A 289 3.26 24.06 24.97
CA LYS A 289 1.91 23.94 25.50
C LYS A 289 1.05 22.95 24.71
N ILE A 290 0.00 22.48 25.37
CA ILE A 290 -1.12 21.76 24.77
C ILE A 290 -2.39 22.53 25.13
N GLU A 291 -3.23 22.80 24.14
CA GLU A 291 -4.51 23.47 24.29
C GLU A 291 -5.64 22.54 23.85
N VAL A 292 -6.70 22.50 24.65
CA VAL A 292 -7.86 21.64 24.42
C VAL A 292 -9.10 22.51 24.20
N PHE A 293 -9.82 22.26 23.12
CA PHE A 293 -11.01 22.99 22.75
C PHE A 293 -12.19 22.05 22.58
N ILE A 294 -13.38 22.51 22.93
CA ILE A 294 -14.67 21.92 22.56
C ILE A 294 -15.45 22.98 21.80
N ASP A 295 -15.84 22.68 20.56
CA ASP A 295 -16.52 23.62 19.65
C ASP A 295 -15.81 24.98 19.57
N ASP A 296 -14.49 24.93 19.38
CA ASP A 296 -13.57 26.08 19.33
C ASP A 296 -13.46 26.90 20.64
N THR A 297 -14.16 26.49 21.70
CA THR A 297 -14.02 27.10 23.02
C THR A 297 -12.86 26.44 23.78
N LEU A 298 -11.85 27.24 24.19
CA LEU A 298 -10.74 26.77 24.99
C LEU A 298 -11.24 26.25 26.34
N LYS A 299 -10.93 25.01 26.66
CA LYS A 299 -11.27 24.34 27.94
C LYS A 299 -10.08 24.24 28.88
N GLU A 300 -8.91 23.94 28.35
CA GLU A 300 -7.71 23.70 29.16
C GLU A 300 -6.43 24.08 28.39
N THR A 301 -5.42 24.60 29.14
CA THR A 301 -4.06 24.80 28.66
C THR A 301 -3.11 24.08 29.60
N ILE A 302 -2.32 23.13 29.05
CA ILE A 302 -1.34 22.33 29.77
C ILE A 302 0.05 22.84 29.39
N THR A 303 0.91 23.13 30.36
CA THR A 303 2.28 23.65 30.13
C THR A 303 3.36 22.82 30.81
N THR A 304 2.98 21.77 31.54
CA THR A 304 3.93 20.88 32.25
C THR A 304 3.73 19.43 31.84
N ASP A 305 4.80 18.63 31.94
CA ASP A 305 4.78 17.20 31.61
C ASP A 305 4.16 16.89 30.24
N LEU A 306 4.52 17.69 29.25
CA LEU A 306 3.86 17.74 27.93
C LEU A 306 3.95 16.45 27.14
N THR A 307 4.95 15.60 27.40
CA THR A 307 5.15 14.32 26.68
C THR A 307 4.52 13.11 27.37
N THR A 308 3.94 13.30 28.56
CA THR A 308 3.22 12.22 29.26
C THR A 308 1.80 12.08 28.70
N GLU A 309 1.26 10.87 28.79
CA GLU A 309 -0.14 10.65 28.45
C GLU A 309 -1.06 11.47 29.38
N LYS A 310 -2.03 12.14 28.82
CA LYS A 310 -2.99 12.98 29.51
C LYS A 310 -4.39 12.45 29.30
N THR A 311 -5.19 12.49 30.36
CA THR A 311 -6.64 12.28 30.27
C THR A 311 -7.33 13.55 30.72
N ILE A 312 -8.17 14.10 29.86
CA ILE A 312 -9.03 15.22 30.16
C ILE A 312 -10.46 14.74 30.33
N ASN A 313 -11.18 15.35 31.26
CA ASN A 313 -12.61 15.12 31.46
C ASN A 313 -13.41 16.32 31.00
N TYR A 314 -14.56 16.09 30.39
CA TYR A 314 -15.46 17.13 29.92
C TYR A 314 -16.91 16.71 30.09
N THR A 315 -17.79 17.71 30.11
CA THR A 315 -19.24 17.51 30.13
C THR A 315 -19.80 18.17 28.88
N LEU A 316 -20.57 17.41 28.12
CA LEU A 316 -21.33 17.94 26.97
C LEU A 316 -22.72 18.36 27.46
N GLU A 317 -23.16 19.53 27.03
CA GLU A 317 -24.44 20.11 27.51
C GLU A 317 -25.65 19.40 26.91
N ASP A 318 -25.53 18.97 25.64
CA ASP A 318 -26.62 18.33 24.90
C ASP A 318 -26.17 17.05 24.18
N ASN A 319 -27.04 16.48 23.34
CA ASN A 319 -26.77 15.28 22.54
C ASN A 319 -26.29 15.59 21.10
N ALA A 320 -25.99 16.87 20.82
CA ALA A 320 -25.47 17.23 19.51
C ALA A 320 -24.09 16.63 19.25
N LEU A 321 -23.64 16.70 18.02
CA LEU A 321 -22.28 16.36 17.65
C LEU A 321 -21.38 17.56 17.95
N HIS A 322 -20.43 17.37 18.85
CA HIS A 322 -19.44 18.35 19.25
C HIS A 322 -18.07 17.99 18.64
N THR A 323 -17.18 18.96 18.55
CA THR A 323 -15.80 18.76 18.11
C THR A 323 -14.86 18.95 19.28
N LEU A 324 -14.16 17.89 19.67
CA LEU A 324 -12.98 17.98 20.55
C LEU A 324 -11.76 18.20 19.67
N LYS A 325 -11.08 19.33 19.87
CA LYS A 325 -9.82 19.67 19.18
C LYS A 325 -8.70 19.84 20.21
N ILE A 326 -7.60 19.14 19.97
CA ILE A 326 -6.40 19.21 20.80
C ILE A 326 -5.30 19.77 19.91
N VAL A 327 -4.62 20.82 20.38
CA VAL A 327 -3.52 21.50 19.67
C VAL A 327 -2.28 21.49 20.53
N VAL A 328 -1.18 20.98 19.99
CA VAL A 328 0.13 21.03 20.62
C VAL A 328 1.01 22.04 19.89
N THR A 329 1.72 22.89 20.64
CA THR A 329 2.54 23.99 20.10
C THR A 329 3.99 23.84 20.57
N ASP A 330 4.95 24.09 19.67
CA ASP A 330 6.39 24.17 19.98
C ASP A 330 6.86 25.62 20.18
N SER A 331 8.11 25.78 20.58
CA SER A 331 8.76 27.09 20.79
C SER A 331 8.95 27.91 19.51
N ASN A 332 8.79 27.31 18.34
CA ASN A 332 8.82 27.95 17.03
C ASN A 332 7.42 28.30 16.51
N ASN A 333 6.40 28.21 17.37
CA ASN A 333 4.98 28.35 17.03
C ASN A 333 4.50 27.37 15.94
N THR A 334 5.19 26.23 15.78
CA THR A 334 4.70 25.16 14.94
C THR A 334 3.67 24.34 15.73
N THR A 335 2.57 23.99 15.11
CA THR A 335 1.48 23.28 15.76
C THR A 335 1.23 21.93 15.09
N ALA A 336 0.75 20.99 15.90
CA ALA A 336 0.03 19.81 15.42
C ALA A 336 -1.32 19.76 16.13
N GLU A 337 -2.36 19.36 15.40
CA GLU A 337 -3.70 19.27 15.95
C GLU A 337 -4.37 17.94 15.61
N LYS A 338 -5.30 17.55 16.47
CA LYS A 338 -6.21 16.45 16.24
C LYS A 338 -7.61 16.87 16.64
N ALA A 339 -8.54 16.76 15.71
CA ALA A 339 -9.94 16.96 15.96
C ALA A 339 -10.67 15.62 15.88
N VAL A 340 -11.54 15.35 16.84
CA VAL A 340 -12.41 14.18 16.88
C VAL A 340 -13.83 14.61 17.20
N SER A 341 -14.81 13.94 16.61
CA SER A 341 -16.22 14.19 16.90
C SER A 341 -16.63 13.42 18.15
N ILE A 342 -17.30 14.11 19.07
CA ILE A 342 -17.80 13.56 20.33
C ILE A 342 -19.28 13.89 20.51
N SER A 343 -20.04 13.01 21.14
CA SER A 343 -21.41 13.27 21.62
C SER A 343 -21.74 12.34 22.78
N LYS A 344 -22.84 12.62 23.50
CA LYS A 344 -23.29 11.74 24.60
C LYS A 344 -23.59 10.31 24.16
N ASN A 345 -23.86 10.10 22.88
CA ASN A 345 -24.30 8.81 22.32
C ASN A 345 -23.25 8.13 21.42
N ILE A 346 -22.02 8.64 21.33
CA ILE A 346 -20.99 8.02 20.48
C ILE A 346 -20.32 6.85 21.20
N MET A 347 -20.42 5.67 20.60
CA MET A 347 -19.61 4.53 20.94
C MET A 347 -18.25 4.66 20.23
N PRO A 348 -17.13 4.40 20.89
CA PRO A 348 -15.84 4.31 20.23
C PRO A 348 -15.88 3.23 19.15
N LEU A 349 -15.29 3.52 17.99
CA LEU A 349 -15.12 2.48 16.96
C LEU A 349 -14.01 1.51 17.40
N PRO A 350 -14.16 0.19 17.15
CA PRO A 350 -13.10 -0.77 17.39
C PRO A 350 -11.80 -0.40 16.65
N GLU A 351 -10.64 -0.73 17.23
CA GLU A 351 -9.32 -0.39 16.66
C GLU A 351 -9.05 -0.99 15.27
N ASP A 352 -9.77 -2.05 14.89
CA ASP A 352 -9.63 -2.77 13.62
C ASP A 352 -10.54 -2.24 12.49
N VAL A 353 -11.27 -1.16 12.73
CA VAL A 353 -12.16 -0.58 11.73
C VAL A 353 -11.36 0.11 10.63
N ASN A 354 -11.54 -0.34 9.40
CA ASN A 354 -10.96 0.31 8.22
C ASN A 354 -11.60 1.70 8.00
N LEU A 355 -10.86 2.74 8.35
CA LEU A 355 -11.29 4.13 8.21
C LEU A 355 -11.63 4.52 6.76
N GLN A 356 -11.02 3.85 5.77
CA GLN A 356 -11.30 4.07 4.36
C GLN A 356 -12.72 3.60 4.01
N ASP A 357 -13.12 2.44 4.53
CA ASP A 357 -14.46 1.89 4.32
C ASP A 357 -15.51 2.75 5.02
N ILE A 358 -15.23 3.22 6.24
CA ILE A 358 -16.09 4.17 6.94
C ILE A 358 -16.20 5.48 6.16
N SER A 359 -15.08 6.04 5.69
CA SER A 359 -15.08 7.28 4.90
C SER A 359 -15.91 7.11 3.63
N SER A 360 -15.75 5.99 2.92
CA SER A 360 -16.53 5.68 1.71
C SER A 360 -18.02 5.54 2.03
N LYS A 361 -18.37 4.85 3.11
CA LYS A 361 -19.75 4.70 3.58
C LYS A 361 -20.35 6.02 4.10
N LEU A 362 -19.56 6.86 4.77
CA LEU A 362 -20.00 8.21 5.18
C LEU A 362 -20.32 9.11 3.96
N ILE A 363 -19.49 9.03 2.93
CA ILE A 363 -19.72 9.75 1.66
C ILE A 363 -21.02 9.25 1.01
N GLU A 364 -21.23 7.93 0.96
CA GLU A 364 -22.43 7.30 0.41
C GLU A 364 -23.68 7.69 1.22
N VAL A 365 -23.61 7.61 2.54
CA VAL A 365 -24.69 8.03 3.46
C VAL A 365 -24.98 9.51 3.31
N ASN A 366 -23.95 10.36 3.24
CA ASN A 366 -24.13 11.80 3.08
C ASN A 366 -24.75 12.16 1.71
N ALA A 367 -24.34 11.45 0.65
CA ALA A 367 -24.95 11.57 -0.67
C ALA A 367 -26.42 11.13 -0.65
N GLY A 368 -26.73 9.99 -0.01
CA GLY A 368 -28.09 9.50 0.19
C GLY A 368 -28.96 10.48 1.01
N PHE A 369 -28.39 11.01 2.10
CA PHE A 369 -29.03 12.02 2.92
C PHE A 369 -29.35 13.32 2.14
N LYS A 370 -28.38 13.80 1.36
CA LYS A 370 -28.54 14.97 0.51
C LYS A 370 -29.62 14.75 -0.55
N THR A 371 -29.62 13.56 -1.18
CA THR A 371 -30.64 13.17 -2.17
C THR A 371 -32.03 13.10 -1.53
N GLY A 372 -32.14 12.44 -0.36
CA GLY A 372 -33.39 12.36 0.40
C GLY A 372 -33.93 13.72 0.83
N LYS A 373 -33.07 14.58 1.39
CA LYS A 373 -33.44 15.96 1.73
C LYS A 373 -33.88 16.75 0.49
N THR A 374 -33.18 16.63 -0.62
CA THR A 374 -33.54 17.32 -1.87
C THR A 374 -34.91 16.87 -2.37
N SER A 375 -35.22 15.59 -2.29
CA SER A 375 -36.56 15.08 -2.65
C SER A 375 -37.68 15.65 -1.76
N ILE A 376 -37.44 15.70 -0.45
CA ILE A 376 -38.37 16.30 0.51
C ILE A 376 -38.57 17.80 0.22
N ILE A 377 -37.49 18.54 0.01
CA ILE A 377 -37.50 19.97 -0.31
C ILE A 377 -38.31 20.24 -1.58
N ASN A 378 -38.05 19.45 -2.63
CA ASN A 378 -38.80 19.59 -3.89
C ASN A 378 -40.28 19.30 -3.70
N THR A 379 -40.62 18.32 -2.85
CA THR A 379 -42.04 18.02 -2.53
C THR A 379 -42.71 19.15 -1.74
N LEU A 380 -42.00 19.75 -0.78
CA LEU A 380 -42.47 20.91 -0.03
C LEU A 380 -42.64 22.13 -0.92
N ALA A 381 -41.73 22.33 -1.87
CA ALA A 381 -41.82 23.43 -2.85
C ALA A 381 -43.08 23.33 -3.73
N LEU A 382 -43.55 22.12 -4.05
CA LEU A 382 -44.84 21.91 -4.75
C LEU A 382 -46.05 22.35 -3.94
N LYS A 383 -45.89 22.54 -2.63
CA LYS A 383 -46.90 23.07 -1.70
C LYS A 383 -46.63 24.50 -1.25
N ASN A 384 -45.71 25.21 -1.94
CA ASN A 384 -45.25 26.55 -1.61
C ASN A 384 -44.64 26.67 -0.19
N ILE A 385 -44.05 25.63 0.34
CA ILE A 385 -43.34 25.63 1.62
C ILE A 385 -41.85 25.76 1.38
N GLU A 386 -41.29 26.83 1.92
CA GLU A 386 -39.85 27.09 1.81
C GLU A 386 -39.05 26.12 2.71
N ALA A 387 -38.10 25.39 2.10
CA ALA A 387 -37.20 24.50 2.79
C ALA A 387 -35.82 24.49 2.10
N SER A 388 -34.78 24.21 2.85
CA SER A 388 -33.38 24.16 2.34
C SER A 388 -32.62 22.96 2.88
N LEU A 389 -31.45 22.65 2.29
CA LEU A 389 -30.55 21.58 2.76
C LEU A 389 -30.00 21.84 4.16
N ASN A 390 -30.05 23.10 4.65
CA ASN A 390 -29.62 23.44 6.00
C ASN A 390 -30.65 23.03 7.07
N ASN A 391 -31.90 22.80 6.70
CA ASN A 391 -32.88 22.32 7.67
C ASN A 391 -32.50 20.93 8.19
N THR A 392 -32.67 20.71 9.49
CA THR A 392 -32.61 19.41 10.11
C THR A 392 -33.74 18.51 9.60
N LEU A 393 -33.63 17.17 9.79
CA LEU A 393 -34.74 16.27 9.46
C LEU A 393 -35.98 16.52 10.32
N VAL A 394 -35.78 16.95 11.57
CA VAL A 394 -36.87 17.32 12.47
C VAL A 394 -37.62 18.53 11.91
N GLU A 395 -36.90 19.60 11.52
CA GLU A 395 -37.51 20.78 10.91
C GLU A 395 -38.22 20.47 9.58
N LEU A 396 -37.64 19.59 8.75
CA LEU A 396 -38.28 19.13 7.52
C LEU A 396 -39.56 18.33 7.82
N SER A 397 -39.53 17.48 8.86
CA SER A 397 -40.69 16.72 9.31
C SER A 397 -41.80 17.64 9.81
N GLU A 398 -41.46 18.68 10.59
CA GLU A 398 -42.44 19.68 11.05
C GLU A 398 -43.00 20.51 9.89
N LYS A 399 -42.19 20.89 8.91
CA LYS A 399 -42.67 21.56 7.69
C LYS A 399 -43.61 20.66 6.89
N ILE A 400 -43.30 19.35 6.80
CA ILE A 400 -44.22 18.38 6.21
C ILE A 400 -45.54 18.34 6.98
N LYS A 401 -45.48 18.19 8.30
CA LYS A 401 -46.67 18.17 9.16
C LYS A 401 -47.54 19.43 8.97
N THR A 402 -46.92 20.61 8.99
CA THR A 402 -47.61 21.88 8.76
C THR A 402 -48.24 21.96 7.36
N SER A 403 -47.59 21.34 6.33
CA SER A 403 -48.12 21.33 4.96
C SER A 403 -49.36 20.46 4.78
N PHE A 404 -49.58 19.52 5.70
CA PHE A 404 -50.61 18.50 5.57
C PHE A 404 -51.73 18.60 6.57
N ASP A 405 -51.71 19.59 7.47
CA ASP A 405 -52.84 19.91 8.38
C ASP A 405 -54.18 20.15 7.65
N SER A 406 -54.17 20.12 6.31
CA SER A 406 -55.35 20.24 5.46
C SER A 406 -55.75 18.99 4.64
N SER A 407 -55.05 17.85 4.77
CA SER A 407 -55.47 16.62 4.05
C SER A 407 -54.83 15.33 4.62
N ASP A 408 -55.56 14.64 5.50
CA ASP A 408 -55.12 13.49 6.33
C ASP A 408 -54.58 12.26 5.58
N ALA A 409 -54.98 11.98 4.35
CA ALA A 409 -54.59 10.77 3.63
C ALA A 409 -53.15 10.79 3.11
N SER A 410 -52.66 11.97 2.72
CA SER A 410 -51.28 12.11 2.16
C SER A 410 -50.21 12.17 3.25
N VAL A 411 -50.56 12.60 4.46
CA VAL A 411 -49.67 12.69 5.63
C VAL A 411 -49.25 11.28 6.08
N GLN A 412 -50.19 10.36 6.12
CA GLN A 412 -49.96 9.00 6.57
C GLN A 412 -49.00 8.23 5.62
N GLU A 413 -49.12 8.45 4.33
CA GLU A 413 -48.24 7.80 3.33
C GLU A 413 -46.81 8.33 3.41
N LEU A 414 -46.62 9.64 3.63
CA LEU A 414 -45.31 10.25 3.81
C LEU A 414 -44.65 9.89 5.16
N GLN A 415 -45.41 9.82 6.24
CA GLN A 415 -44.94 9.33 7.53
C GLN A 415 -44.50 7.87 7.44
N ASN A 416 -45.26 7.04 6.74
CA ASN A 416 -44.90 5.65 6.48
C ASN A 416 -43.60 5.57 5.70
N ARG A 417 -43.38 6.44 4.70
CA ARG A 417 -42.17 6.48 3.88
C ARG A 417 -40.95 7.01 4.63
N ILE A 418 -41.15 8.01 5.52
CA ILE A 418 -40.09 8.49 6.43
C ILE A 418 -39.72 7.40 7.44
N THR A 419 -40.70 6.68 7.96
CA THR A 419 -40.48 5.55 8.85
C THR A 419 -39.76 4.43 8.15
N GLU A 420 -40.11 4.12 6.90
CA GLU A 420 -39.44 3.14 6.08
C GLU A 420 -37.98 3.51 5.79
N LEU A 421 -37.73 4.78 5.38
CA LEU A 421 -36.37 5.30 5.16
C LEU A 421 -35.54 5.37 6.44
N THR A 422 -36.16 5.69 7.57
CA THR A 422 -35.53 5.67 8.89
C THR A 422 -35.20 4.25 9.32
N ASN A 423 -36.08 3.29 9.03
CA ASN A 423 -35.85 1.86 9.28
C ASN A 423 -34.78 1.27 8.35
N GLN A 424 -34.73 1.67 7.09
CA GLN A 424 -33.65 1.30 6.16
C GLN A 424 -32.31 1.91 6.58
N LEU A 425 -32.29 3.12 7.11
CA LEU A 425 -31.11 3.77 7.66
C LEU A 425 -30.68 3.15 9.01
N SER A 426 -31.65 2.69 9.81
CA SER A 426 -31.40 1.98 11.09
C SER A 426 -31.04 0.50 10.93
N GLN A 427 -31.29 -0.09 9.76
CA GLN A 427 -30.73 -1.39 9.39
C GLN A 427 -29.25 -1.24 9.10
N ARG A 428 -28.45 -1.02 10.16
CA ARG A 428 -27.00 -1.21 10.10
C ARG A 428 -26.76 -2.58 9.47
N ILE A 429 -26.09 -2.60 8.34
CA ILE A 429 -25.57 -3.84 7.77
C ILE A 429 -24.78 -4.50 8.90
N LYS A 430 -25.36 -5.53 9.50
CA LYS A 430 -24.64 -6.27 10.52
C LYS A 430 -23.49 -6.97 9.82
N TYR A 431 -22.29 -6.68 10.25
CA TYR A 431 -21.13 -7.39 9.78
C TYR A 431 -20.21 -7.75 10.94
N ALA A 432 -19.47 -8.81 10.76
CA ALA A 432 -18.41 -9.20 11.67
C ALA A 432 -17.25 -9.82 10.89
N THR A 433 -16.09 -9.80 11.46
CA THR A 433 -14.90 -10.40 10.87
C THR A 433 -14.11 -11.13 11.95
N GLY A 434 -13.38 -12.15 11.55
CA GLY A 434 -12.52 -12.89 12.45
C GLY A 434 -11.38 -13.57 11.70
N THR A 435 -10.42 -14.06 12.47
CA THR A 435 -9.34 -14.90 11.97
C THR A 435 -9.45 -16.27 12.62
N TYR A 436 -9.27 -17.31 11.83
CA TYR A 436 -9.28 -18.68 12.34
C TYR A 436 -8.08 -19.46 11.83
N THR A 437 -7.43 -20.19 12.73
CA THR A 437 -6.31 -21.07 12.40
C THR A 437 -6.79 -22.52 12.53
N PRO A 438 -6.87 -23.29 11.42
CA PRO A 438 -7.30 -24.67 11.48
C PRO A 438 -6.36 -25.51 12.35
N PRO A 439 -6.88 -26.47 13.15
CA PRO A 439 -6.04 -27.45 13.81
C PRO A 439 -5.37 -28.38 12.79
N ASP A 440 -4.22 -28.91 13.16
CA ASP A 440 -3.44 -29.80 12.30
C ASP A 440 -4.21 -31.09 11.96
N GLY A 441 -4.32 -31.40 10.67
CA GLY A 441 -4.87 -32.67 10.24
C GLY A 441 -6.38 -32.73 10.01
N SER A 442 -7.11 -31.62 10.10
CA SER A 442 -8.55 -31.58 9.79
C SER A 442 -8.82 -32.02 8.35
N GLN A 443 -9.64 -33.06 8.15
CA GLN A 443 -9.92 -33.65 6.83
C GLN A 443 -11.33 -33.25 6.35
N ASN A 444 -11.44 -32.85 5.09
CA ASN A 444 -12.67 -32.68 4.30
C ASN A 444 -13.73 -31.70 4.85
N SER A 445 -13.75 -31.38 6.11
CA SER A 445 -14.64 -30.37 6.69
C SER A 445 -14.02 -29.68 7.91
N LEU A 446 -14.36 -28.42 8.08
CA LEU A 446 -13.87 -27.58 9.16
C LEU A 446 -15.03 -26.74 9.70
N ILE A 447 -15.28 -26.79 11.01
CA ILE A 447 -16.24 -25.91 11.67
C ILE A 447 -15.47 -24.69 12.22
N VAL A 448 -15.90 -23.51 11.81
CA VAL A 448 -15.32 -22.23 12.27
C VAL A 448 -16.27 -21.60 13.27
N PRO A 449 -15.90 -21.49 14.56
CA PRO A 449 -16.72 -20.81 15.55
C PRO A 449 -16.72 -19.30 15.31
N THR A 450 -17.85 -18.65 15.50
CA THR A 450 -18.04 -17.22 15.20
C THR A 450 -18.62 -16.42 16.37
N ASN A 451 -19.50 -16.96 17.17
CA ASN A 451 -20.20 -16.29 18.30
C ASN A 451 -20.81 -14.93 17.90
N LEU A 452 -21.56 -14.90 16.81
CA LEU A 452 -22.18 -13.69 16.29
C LEU A 452 -23.51 -13.38 17.00
N THR A 453 -23.91 -12.13 16.99
CA THR A 453 -25.23 -11.69 17.48
C THR A 453 -26.31 -11.78 16.40
N PHE A 454 -26.00 -12.32 15.23
CA PHE A 454 -26.92 -12.49 14.10
C PHE A 454 -26.52 -13.72 13.27
N VAL A 455 -27.46 -14.28 12.54
CA VAL A 455 -27.18 -15.34 11.56
C VAL A 455 -26.79 -14.69 10.23
N PRO A 456 -25.55 -14.84 9.76
CA PRO A 456 -25.12 -14.20 8.52
C PRO A 456 -25.79 -14.82 7.30
N LYS A 457 -26.17 -13.97 6.34
CA LYS A 457 -26.65 -14.39 5.03
C LYS A 457 -25.52 -14.65 4.05
N THR A 458 -24.38 -14.03 4.29
CA THR A 458 -23.18 -14.19 3.46
C THR A 458 -21.93 -14.35 4.31
N ILE A 459 -21.09 -15.30 3.96
CA ILE A 459 -19.75 -15.51 4.52
C ILE A 459 -18.73 -15.38 3.39
N LEU A 460 -17.73 -14.51 3.58
CA LEU A 460 -16.58 -14.39 2.71
C LEU A 460 -15.33 -14.88 3.43
N ILE A 461 -14.48 -15.64 2.75
CA ILE A 461 -13.22 -16.14 3.29
C ILE A 461 -12.07 -15.66 2.40
N MET A 462 -11.04 -15.12 3.04
CA MET A 462 -9.83 -14.64 2.35
C MET A 462 -8.59 -15.38 2.89
N ASN A 463 -7.62 -15.59 2.01
CA ASN A 463 -6.33 -16.23 2.32
C ASN A 463 -6.47 -17.67 2.83
N PHE A 464 -7.44 -18.40 2.32
CA PHE A 464 -7.68 -19.80 2.67
C PHE A 464 -6.70 -20.71 1.92
N GLY A 465 -5.98 -21.56 2.62
CA GLY A 465 -5.00 -22.49 2.07
C GLY A 465 -5.27 -23.95 2.44
N LEU A 466 -4.98 -24.86 1.51
CA LEU A 466 -5.07 -26.31 1.69
C LEU A 466 -3.71 -26.94 1.41
N ASN A 467 -3.39 -28.05 2.11
CA ASN A 467 -2.19 -28.83 1.91
C ASN A 467 -2.57 -30.25 1.44
N ASP A 468 -1.85 -30.79 0.49
CA ASP A 468 -2.01 -32.17 -0.01
C ASP A 468 -1.35 -33.24 0.88
N GLY A 469 -0.70 -32.83 1.96
CA GLY A 469 -0.05 -33.72 2.92
C GLY A 469 1.31 -34.28 2.47
N SER A 470 1.73 -34.05 1.23
CA SER A 470 2.95 -34.66 0.66
C SER A 470 4.12 -33.68 0.46
N ASN A 471 3.85 -32.38 0.38
CA ASN A 471 4.90 -31.38 0.22
C ASN A 471 4.46 -30.00 0.74
N PRO A 472 5.09 -29.45 1.80
CA PRO A 472 4.71 -28.19 2.41
C PRO A 472 4.92 -26.94 1.53
N SER A 473 5.56 -27.08 0.38
CA SER A 473 5.78 -25.96 -0.55
C SER A 473 4.73 -25.84 -1.66
N LYS A 474 3.73 -26.72 -1.72
CA LYS A 474 2.63 -26.65 -2.69
C LYS A 474 1.37 -26.08 -2.03
N PHE A 475 1.15 -24.81 -2.21
CA PHE A 475 -0.04 -24.12 -1.70
C PHE A 475 -1.18 -24.14 -2.72
N LEU A 476 -2.36 -24.54 -2.25
CA LEU A 476 -3.62 -24.35 -2.95
C LEU A 476 -4.27 -23.08 -2.38
N SER A 477 -4.36 -22.01 -3.15
CA SER A 477 -5.10 -20.82 -2.73
C SER A 477 -6.55 -20.92 -3.20
N CYS A 478 -7.49 -20.74 -2.29
CA CYS A 478 -8.90 -20.63 -2.60
C CYS A 478 -9.34 -19.19 -2.37
N GLY A 479 -9.87 -18.55 -3.40
CA GLY A 479 -10.46 -17.22 -3.28
C GLY A 479 -11.94 -17.31 -2.92
N ILE A 480 -12.43 -16.30 -2.32
CA ILE A 480 -13.79 -15.86 -1.93
C ILE A 480 -14.90 -16.86 -2.22
N ASN A 481 -15.66 -17.20 -1.17
CA ASN A 481 -16.90 -17.96 -1.32
C ASN A 481 -18.09 -17.22 -0.71
N ILE A 482 -19.18 -17.13 -1.49
CA ILE A 482 -20.48 -16.63 -1.07
C ILE A 482 -21.39 -17.86 -0.87
N ASN A 483 -22.27 -17.84 0.11
CA ASN A 483 -23.21 -18.92 0.45
C ASN A 483 -23.62 -19.77 -0.74
N SER A 484 -23.38 -21.08 -0.66
CA SER A 484 -23.74 -22.10 -1.66
C SER A 484 -23.06 -22.07 -3.03
N VAL A 485 -22.40 -21.01 -3.44
CA VAL A 485 -21.60 -20.95 -4.66
C VAL A 485 -20.19 -21.45 -4.34
N GLY A 486 -19.85 -22.65 -4.77
CA GLY A 486 -18.54 -23.25 -4.49
C GLY A 486 -17.41 -22.54 -5.23
N ALA A 487 -16.35 -22.21 -4.51
CA ALA A 487 -15.09 -21.80 -5.16
C ALA A 487 -14.33 -23.03 -5.64
N ASN A 488 -13.73 -22.93 -6.82
CA ASN A 488 -12.90 -24.00 -7.35
C ASN A 488 -11.56 -24.08 -6.60
N VAL A 489 -11.22 -25.27 -6.13
CA VAL A 489 -9.90 -25.56 -5.57
C VAL A 489 -8.94 -25.82 -6.72
N LYS A 490 -7.97 -24.94 -6.91
CA LYS A 490 -6.96 -25.02 -7.98
C LYS A 490 -5.66 -25.58 -7.46
N TYR A 491 -5.10 -26.54 -8.15
CA TYR A 491 -3.75 -27.04 -7.95
C TYR A 491 -2.81 -26.37 -8.95
N ASN A 492 -1.79 -25.68 -8.45
CA ASN A 492 -0.76 -25.04 -9.27
C ASN A 492 0.56 -25.76 -9.07
N ASN A 493 1.18 -26.24 -10.15
CA ASN A 493 2.59 -26.57 -10.15
C ASN A 493 3.30 -25.72 -11.22
N SER A 494 4.61 -25.86 -11.35
CA SER A 494 5.44 -25.09 -12.29
C SER A 494 5.03 -25.21 -13.77
N SER A 495 4.18 -26.17 -14.12
CA SER A 495 3.86 -26.49 -15.52
C SER A 495 2.38 -26.35 -15.87
N TYR A 496 1.45 -26.43 -14.92
CA TYR A 496 0.01 -26.33 -15.19
C TYR A 496 -0.81 -25.98 -13.94
N THR A 497 -2.01 -25.44 -14.18
CA THR A 497 -3.06 -25.22 -13.18
C THR A 497 -4.22 -26.16 -13.45
N ARG A 498 -4.67 -26.95 -12.46
CA ARG A 498 -5.79 -27.86 -12.58
C ARG A 498 -6.82 -27.60 -11.48
N ILE A 499 -8.11 -27.66 -11.82
CA ILE A 499 -9.20 -27.62 -10.83
C ILE A 499 -9.37 -29.05 -10.30
N ILE A 500 -9.20 -29.25 -9.00
CA ILE A 500 -9.20 -30.59 -8.37
C ILE A 500 -10.35 -30.79 -7.39
N GLY A 501 -11.13 -29.76 -7.12
CA GLY A 501 -12.26 -29.86 -6.19
C GLY A 501 -13.05 -28.56 -6.07
N SER A 502 -14.02 -28.56 -5.18
CA SER A 502 -14.78 -27.37 -4.81
C SER A 502 -14.80 -27.22 -3.29
N ALA A 503 -14.75 -25.98 -2.82
CA ALA A 503 -14.99 -25.65 -1.41
C ALA A 503 -16.35 -24.96 -1.29
N ARG A 504 -17.14 -25.33 -0.28
CA ARG A 504 -18.46 -24.73 -0.02
C ARG A 504 -18.58 -24.36 1.45
N ILE A 505 -19.31 -23.28 1.71
CA ILE A 505 -19.72 -22.92 3.06
C ILE A 505 -21.13 -23.46 3.30
N ARG A 506 -21.33 -24.12 4.44
CA ARG A 506 -22.60 -24.72 4.84
C ARG A 506 -22.87 -24.52 6.33
N ASP A 507 -24.07 -24.90 6.75
CA ASP A 507 -24.48 -24.92 8.16
C ASP A 507 -24.19 -23.59 8.88
N ILE A 508 -24.55 -22.48 8.22
CA ILE A 508 -24.30 -21.13 8.73
C ILE A 508 -25.28 -20.85 9.88
N THR A 509 -24.71 -20.56 11.03
CA THR A 509 -25.44 -20.15 12.25
C THR A 509 -24.80 -18.87 12.83
N ALA A 510 -25.34 -18.33 13.90
CA ALA A 510 -24.70 -17.26 14.64
C ALA A 510 -23.41 -17.73 15.34
N ASP A 511 -23.34 -18.99 15.74
CA ASP A 511 -22.23 -19.53 16.53
C ASP A 511 -21.09 -20.11 15.66
N SER A 512 -21.40 -20.54 14.44
CA SER A 512 -20.40 -21.18 13.56
C SER A 512 -20.84 -21.25 12.11
N PHE A 513 -19.90 -21.52 11.22
CA PHE A 513 -20.14 -22.01 9.86
C PHE A 513 -19.19 -23.15 9.53
N LYS A 514 -19.56 -24.00 8.57
CA LYS A 514 -18.79 -25.15 8.14
C LYS A 514 -18.21 -24.94 6.75
N ILE A 515 -16.92 -25.24 6.58
CA ILE A 515 -16.28 -25.30 5.27
C ILE A 515 -16.18 -26.77 4.88
N GLU A 516 -16.75 -27.14 3.74
CA GLU A 516 -16.66 -28.49 3.17
C GLU A 516 -15.88 -28.45 1.85
N ILE A 517 -15.02 -29.45 1.65
CA ILE A 517 -14.26 -29.63 0.41
C ILE A 517 -14.77 -30.88 -0.28
N GLY A 518 -15.27 -30.71 -1.49
CA GLY A 518 -15.74 -31.79 -2.36
C GLY A 518 -14.74 -32.12 -3.46
N LYS A 519 -14.59 -33.39 -3.84
CA LYS A 519 -13.84 -33.84 -5.02
C LYS A 519 -14.64 -33.52 -6.28
N SER A 520 -14.00 -32.99 -7.33
CA SER A 520 -14.67 -32.71 -8.59
C SER A 520 -14.33 -33.68 -9.72
N ASP A 521 -13.33 -34.57 -9.58
CA ASP A 521 -12.88 -35.41 -10.67
C ASP A 521 -12.59 -36.84 -10.19
N VAL A 522 -13.45 -37.77 -10.60
CA VAL A 522 -13.36 -39.19 -10.25
C VAL A 522 -12.31 -39.95 -11.08
N ASN A 523 -11.81 -39.34 -12.17
CA ASN A 523 -10.94 -39.99 -13.14
C ASN A 523 -9.44 -39.67 -12.98
N ALA A 524 -9.04 -38.90 -11.97
CA ALA A 524 -7.64 -38.47 -11.86
C ALA A 524 -6.70 -39.44 -11.14
N GLY A 525 -7.17 -40.61 -10.68
CA GLY A 525 -6.31 -41.68 -10.11
C GLY A 525 -5.46 -41.27 -8.89
N VAL A 526 -5.69 -40.12 -8.32
CA VAL A 526 -4.92 -39.55 -7.22
C VAL A 526 -5.86 -39.38 -6.02
N ASP A 527 -5.73 -40.25 -5.07
CA ASP A 527 -6.43 -40.18 -3.78
C ASP A 527 -5.65 -39.19 -2.89
N PHE A 528 -5.92 -37.90 -3.04
CA PHE A 528 -5.32 -36.90 -2.15
C PHE A 528 -6.26 -36.61 -0.99
N PRO A 529 -5.88 -36.95 0.25
CA PRO A 529 -6.57 -36.44 1.42
C PRO A 529 -6.22 -34.97 1.58
N PHE A 530 -7.11 -34.07 1.13
CA PHE A 530 -6.94 -32.65 1.42
C PHE A 530 -7.01 -32.43 2.93
N LYS A 531 -6.00 -31.77 3.47
CA LYS A 531 -5.97 -31.34 4.86
C LYS A 531 -5.96 -29.83 4.92
N PHE A 532 -6.70 -29.27 5.86
CA PHE A 532 -6.61 -27.85 6.15
C PHE A 532 -5.19 -27.53 6.65
N ASN A 533 -4.60 -26.48 6.08
CA ASN A 533 -3.27 -26.04 6.48
C ASN A 533 -3.37 -25.22 7.79
N LYS A 534 -2.33 -25.26 8.63
CA LYS A 534 -2.17 -24.44 9.84
C LYS A 534 -2.10 -22.93 9.59
N VAL A 535 -2.36 -22.48 8.37
CA VAL A 535 -2.33 -21.05 8.01
C VAL A 535 -3.65 -20.40 8.40
N SER A 536 -3.57 -19.37 9.21
CA SER A 536 -4.73 -18.56 9.59
C SER A 536 -5.37 -17.93 8.36
N PHE A 537 -6.67 -17.99 8.27
CA PHE A 537 -7.44 -17.28 7.27
C PHE A 537 -8.38 -16.26 7.92
N ARG A 538 -8.73 -15.24 7.17
CA ARG A 538 -9.67 -14.22 7.60
C ARG A 538 -11.05 -14.48 7.02
N TRP A 539 -12.10 -14.32 7.83
CA TRP A 539 -13.48 -14.45 7.40
C TRP A 539 -14.26 -13.16 7.69
N TYR A 540 -15.29 -12.93 6.90
CA TYR A 540 -16.21 -11.79 7.02
C TYR A 540 -17.63 -12.36 6.95
N ALA A 541 -18.46 -12.03 7.93
CA ALA A 541 -19.87 -12.41 8.03
C ALA A 541 -20.73 -11.18 7.77
N LEU A 542 -21.65 -11.24 6.85
CA LEU A 542 -22.50 -10.14 6.42
C LEU A 542 -23.98 -10.56 6.50
N ASP A 543 -24.84 -9.67 7.01
CA ASP A 543 -26.31 -9.82 6.97
C ASP A 543 -26.88 -9.25 5.65
N ILE A 544 -26.23 -9.53 4.54
CA ILE A 544 -26.63 -9.14 3.18
C ILE A 544 -26.62 -10.39 2.30
N GLU A 545 -27.66 -10.55 1.50
CA GLU A 545 -27.74 -11.55 0.46
C GLU A 545 -27.26 -10.95 -0.86
N PHE A 546 -26.18 -11.49 -1.43
CA PHE A 546 -25.77 -11.13 -2.79
C PHE A 546 -26.60 -11.96 -3.77
N LEU A 547 -27.51 -11.30 -4.48
CA LEU A 547 -28.19 -11.88 -5.62
C LEU A 547 -27.25 -11.87 -6.81
N TYR A 548 -26.80 -13.03 -7.25
CA TYR A 548 -26.15 -13.20 -8.54
C TYR A 548 -27.22 -13.17 -9.64
N ASN A 549 -27.17 -12.17 -10.50
CA ASN A 549 -27.78 -12.20 -11.83
C ASN A 549 -26.82 -12.85 -12.83
#